data_b5c90fa8b1fd77b17a6e54e3cd6e87eb
#
_entry.id   b5c90fa8b1fd77b17a6e54e3cd6e87eb
#
_cell.length_a   1.000
_cell.length_b   1.000
_cell.length_c   1.000
_cell.angle_alpha   90.00
_cell.angle_beta   90.00
_cell.angle_gamma   90.00
#
_symmetry.space_group_name_H-M   'P 1'
#
loop_
_entity.id
_entity.type
_entity.pdbx_description
1 polymer ?
#
loop_
_entity_poly.entity_id
_entity_poly.type
_entity_poly.pdbx_seq_one_letter_code
_entity_poly.pdbx_strand_id
1 'polypeptide(L)'
;MSTPLNGKLVTVFGGSGFLGRHIVQALSKRGYRVRAAVRRPDLASHLQPLGAPGQIMAVQANLRHRWSVDRAVQGADAVVNAVGILAPTGKQSFDAVQAFGPRAIAEAARAAGLNGITHISAIGADPESASAYAQSKAVGEAGVLETLPDSIILRPSIVFGPEDNFFNQFAGMARISPVLPLVGGGETKFQPVYVCDIAEAVARAVDGTLQPGSVYELGGPEIKSFRDCLEDMLEVTQRSRVLLPIPFPVSEVMGKVMQYLPGSPLTADQVELLKKDNVVSEAAISEGRTLSGIGIEPTTLAAILPSYLDRFREHGQYDAHKANRT
;
A
#
# COMPACT_ATOMS: atom_id res chain seq x y z
N MET A 1 -7.79 22.50 -16.57
CA MET A 1 -6.69 22.64 -17.53
C MET A 1 -5.72 21.50 -17.30
N SER A 2 -5.28 20.76 -18.33
CA SER A 2 -4.27 19.70 -18.19
C SER A 2 -2.89 20.34 -17.96
N THR A 3 -2.16 19.85 -16.98
CA THR A 3 -0.76 20.27 -16.75
C THR A 3 0.07 19.93 -17.99
N PRO A 4 0.90 20.85 -18.52
CA PRO A 4 1.76 20.56 -19.65
C PRO A 4 2.73 19.42 -19.30
N LEU A 5 3.01 18.53 -20.26
CA LEU A 5 3.96 17.44 -20.08
C LEU A 5 5.37 18.00 -19.87
N ASN A 6 6.06 17.49 -18.85
CA ASN A 6 7.45 17.87 -18.54
C ASN A 6 8.50 17.08 -19.35
N GLY A 7 8.04 16.17 -20.23
CA GLY A 7 8.87 15.34 -21.09
C GLY A 7 9.52 14.12 -20.40
N LYS A 8 9.59 14.10 -19.08
CA LYS A 8 10.22 13.01 -18.31
C LYS A 8 9.33 11.77 -18.23
N LEU A 9 9.96 10.61 -18.27
CA LEU A 9 9.31 9.30 -18.20
C LEU A 9 9.57 8.64 -16.86
N VAL A 10 8.51 8.29 -16.14
CA VAL A 10 8.59 7.52 -14.89
C VAL A 10 8.05 6.11 -15.12
N THR A 11 8.85 5.09 -14.77
CA THR A 11 8.38 3.70 -14.78
C THR A 11 7.89 3.32 -13.39
N VAL A 12 6.61 2.90 -13.28
CA VAL A 12 5.98 2.48 -12.02
C VAL A 12 5.71 0.97 -12.09
N PHE A 13 6.52 0.18 -11.39
CA PHE A 13 6.27 -1.24 -11.19
C PHE A 13 5.10 -1.43 -10.22
N GLY A 14 4.14 -2.27 -10.61
CA GLY A 14 2.90 -2.44 -9.86
C GLY A 14 1.87 -1.32 -10.06
N GLY A 15 2.01 -0.51 -11.12
CA GLY A 15 1.19 0.66 -11.39
C GLY A 15 -0.32 0.41 -11.50
N SER A 16 -0.77 -0.84 -11.76
CA SER A 16 -2.21 -1.19 -11.81
C SER A 16 -2.79 -1.66 -10.48
N GLY A 17 -1.97 -1.80 -9.44
CA GLY A 17 -2.40 -2.18 -8.09
C GLY A 17 -3.08 -1.03 -7.34
N PHE A 18 -3.54 -1.32 -6.10
CA PHE A 18 -4.20 -0.34 -5.24
C PHE A 18 -3.36 0.95 -5.09
N LEU A 19 -2.21 0.89 -4.47
CA LEU A 19 -1.34 2.07 -4.31
C LEU A 19 -0.81 2.57 -5.67
N GLY A 20 -0.45 1.64 -6.57
CA GLY A 20 0.15 1.97 -7.85
C GLY A 20 -0.69 2.89 -8.72
N ARG A 21 -2.02 2.70 -8.78
CA ARG A 21 -2.91 3.57 -9.58
C ARG A 21 -2.95 5.01 -9.06
N HIS A 22 -2.90 5.21 -7.75
CA HIS A 22 -2.85 6.54 -7.15
C HIS A 22 -1.50 7.21 -7.40
N ILE A 23 -0.40 6.45 -7.37
CA ILE A 23 0.93 6.93 -7.78
C ILE A 23 0.93 7.35 -9.26
N VAL A 24 0.40 6.51 -10.15
CA VAL A 24 0.26 6.84 -11.58
C VAL A 24 -0.52 8.13 -11.76
N GLN A 25 -1.63 8.32 -11.03
CA GLN A 25 -2.44 9.53 -11.08
C GLN A 25 -1.67 10.76 -10.56
N ALA A 26 -0.98 10.65 -9.42
CA ALA A 26 -0.21 11.76 -8.85
C ALA A 26 0.91 12.23 -9.79
N LEU A 27 1.64 11.29 -10.39
CA LEU A 27 2.70 11.58 -11.36
C LEU A 27 2.12 12.19 -12.65
N SER A 28 0.99 11.67 -13.13
CA SER A 28 0.33 12.23 -14.34
C SER A 28 -0.13 13.67 -14.12
N LYS A 29 -0.68 14.00 -12.95
CA LYS A 29 -1.06 15.37 -12.57
C LYS A 29 0.13 16.34 -12.55
N ARG A 30 1.36 15.83 -12.32
CA ARG A 30 2.62 16.62 -12.37
C ARG A 30 3.25 16.69 -13.75
N GLY A 31 2.55 16.18 -14.77
CA GLY A 31 3.01 16.26 -16.17
C GLY A 31 4.01 15.18 -16.56
N TYR A 32 4.30 14.19 -15.73
CA TYR A 32 5.14 13.05 -16.08
C TYR A 32 4.43 12.16 -17.11
N ARG A 33 5.20 11.64 -18.05
CA ARG A 33 4.79 10.45 -18.81
C ARG A 33 4.99 9.23 -17.92
N VAL A 34 3.99 8.36 -17.84
CA VAL A 34 4.04 7.21 -16.92
C VAL A 34 4.00 5.90 -17.71
N ARG A 35 5.00 5.08 -17.47
CA ARG A 35 5.03 3.67 -17.92
C ARG A 35 4.64 2.80 -16.73
N ALA A 36 3.40 2.30 -16.74
CA ALA A 36 2.91 1.35 -15.74
C ALA A 36 3.41 -0.07 -16.09
N ALA A 37 4.42 -0.53 -15.39
CA ALA A 37 5.01 -1.86 -15.56
C ALA A 37 4.19 -2.89 -14.77
N VAL A 38 3.42 -3.72 -15.48
CA VAL A 38 2.41 -4.61 -14.90
C VAL A 38 2.48 -6.01 -15.52
N ARG A 39 1.99 -7.03 -14.83
CA ARG A 39 1.99 -8.41 -15.34
C ARG A 39 1.00 -8.63 -16.49
N ARG A 40 -0.13 -7.97 -16.45
CA ARG A 40 -1.23 -8.08 -17.39
C ARG A 40 -1.64 -6.67 -17.86
N PRO A 41 -0.99 -6.13 -18.91
CA PRO A 41 -1.33 -4.81 -19.46
C PRO A 41 -2.77 -4.73 -19.98
N ASP A 42 -3.30 -5.84 -20.48
CA ASP A 42 -4.67 -5.99 -20.93
C ASP A 42 -5.73 -5.70 -19.83
N LEU A 43 -5.38 -5.89 -18.57
CA LEU A 43 -6.23 -5.60 -17.40
C LEU A 43 -5.96 -4.22 -16.79
N ALA A 44 -5.08 -3.42 -17.38
CA ALA A 44 -4.67 -2.12 -16.84
C ALA A 44 -5.31 -0.92 -17.56
N SER A 45 -6.37 -1.14 -18.35
CA SER A 45 -7.10 -0.08 -19.08
C SER A 45 -7.68 1.01 -18.19
N HIS A 46 -8.00 0.67 -16.93
CA HIS A 46 -8.48 1.61 -15.91
C HIS A 46 -7.48 2.73 -15.56
N LEU A 47 -6.21 2.60 -15.97
CA LEU A 47 -5.20 3.65 -15.79
C LEU A 47 -5.31 4.76 -16.84
N GLN A 48 -5.86 4.48 -18.04
CA GLN A 48 -5.90 5.44 -19.13
C GLN A 48 -6.63 6.75 -18.78
N PRO A 49 -7.79 6.71 -18.07
CA PRO A 49 -8.50 7.95 -17.69
C PRO A 49 -7.79 8.80 -16.63
N LEU A 50 -6.70 8.31 -16.01
CA LEU A 50 -5.97 9.02 -14.94
C LEU A 50 -5.02 10.10 -15.46
N GLY A 51 -4.82 10.20 -16.79
CA GLY A 51 -3.96 11.17 -17.42
C GLY A 51 -4.48 11.62 -18.78
N ALA A 52 -3.73 12.49 -19.46
CA ALA A 52 -4.02 12.93 -20.82
C ALA A 52 -3.81 11.78 -21.84
N PRO A 53 -4.42 11.84 -23.04
CA PRO A 53 -4.18 10.86 -24.10
C PRO A 53 -2.69 10.65 -24.38
N GLY A 54 -2.23 9.39 -24.33
CA GLY A 54 -0.83 9.03 -24.57
C GLY A 54 0.14 9.27 -23.40
N GLN A 55 -0.32 9.85 -22.30
CA GLN A 55 0.51 10.14 -21.13
C GLN A 55 0.84 8.86 -20.32
N ILE A 56 -0.10 7.93 -20.25
CA ILE A 56 0.04 6.68 -19.48
C ILE A 56 0.09 5.50 -20.45
N MET A 57 1.12 4.65 -20.30
CA MET A 57 1.28 3.43 -21.09
C MET A 57 1.48 2.23 -20.16
N ALA A 58 0.62 1.23 -20.27
CA ALA A 58 0.82 -0.05 -19.60
C ALA A 58 1.76 -0.94 -20.44
N VAL A 59 2.81 -1.48 -19.80
CA VAL A 59 3.75 -2.41 -20.42
C VAL A 59 3.86 -3.68 -19.60
N GLN A 60 4.15 -4.79 -20.27
CA GLN A 60 4.33 -6.07 -19.60
C GLN A 60 5.69 -6.10 -18.87
N ALA A 61 5.64 -6.34 -17.56
CA ALA A 61 6.80 -6.63 -16.75
C ALA A 61 6.48 -7.67 -15.67
N ASN A 62 7.40 -8.62 -15.48
CA ASN A 62 7.31 -9.64 -14.45
C ASN A 62 8.66 -9.73 -13.74
N LEU A 63 8.69 -9.46 -12.44
CA LEU A 63 9.92 -9.41 -11.65
C LEU A 63 10.72 -10.71 -11.66
N ARG A 64 10.07 -11.84 -11.98
CA ARG A 64 10.72 -13.14 -12.15
C ARG A 64 11.44 -13.31 -13.49
N HIS A 65 11.30 -12.35 -14.41
CA HIS A 65 11.90 -12.38 -15.76
C HIS A 65 12.71 -11.10 -15.97
N ARG A 66 14.00 -11.15 -15.69
CA ARG A 66 14.92 -10.02 -15.73
C ARG A 66 14.80 -9.18 -17.01
N TRP A 67 14.78 -9.80 -18.17
CA TRP A 67 14.65 -9.10 -19.45
C TRP A 67 13.44 -8.18 -19.54
N SER A 68 12.33 -8.55 -18.88
CA SER A 68 11.12 -7.71 -18.87
C SER A 68 11.24 -6.52 -17.94
N VAL A 69 12.06 -6.63 -16.88
CA VAL A 69 12.38 -5.54 -15.96
C VAL A 69 13.31 -4.54 -16.67
N ASP A 70 14.39 -5.02 -17.31
CA ASP A 70 15.33 -4.21 -18.06
C ASP A 70 14.61 -3.40 -19.16
N ARG A 71 13.72 -4.06 -19.93
CA ARG A 71 12.91 -3.40 -20.95
C ARG A 71 11.98 -2.34 -20.38
N ALA A 72 11.39 -2.58 -19.21
CA ALA A 72 10.48 -1.64 -18.57
C ALA A 72 11.22 -0.39 -18.04
N VAL A 73 12.48 -0.52 -17.65
CA VAL A 73 13.30 0.59 -17.12
C VAL A 73 13.94 1.41 -18.25
N GLN A 74 14.17 0.81 -19.43
CA GLN A 74 14.88 1.44 -20.52
C GLN A 74 14.32 2.84 -20.88
N GLY A 75 15.19 3.87 -20.83
CA GLY A 75 14.85 5.25 -21.16
C GLY A 75 13.93 5.93 -20.13
N ALA A 76 13.80 5.39 -18.92
CA ALA A 76 13.11 6.05 -17.82
C ALA A 76 14.03 7.07 -17.14
N ASP A 77 13.46 8.23 -16.77
CA ASP A 77 14.13 9.25 -15.97
C ASP A 77 14.03 8.98 -14.46
N ALA A 78 13.01 8.21 -14.04
CA ALA A 78 12.83 7.75 -12.66
C ALA A 78 12.10 6.40 -12.63
N VAL A 79 12.31 5.66 -11.54
CA VAL A 79 11.69 4.35 -11.31
C VAL A 79 11.05 4.32 -9.94
N VAL A 80 9.81 3.85 -9.89
CA VAL A 80 9.06 3.59 -8.65
C VAL A 80 8.73 2.11 -8.55
N ASN A 81 9.03 1.50 -7.43
CA ASN A 81 8.63 0.13 -7.12
C ASN A 81 7.50 0.12 -6.08
N ALA A 82 6.27 -0.11 -6.53
CA ALA A 82 5.08 -0.29 -5.70
C ALA A 82 4.58 -1.74 -5.70
N VAL A 83 5.43 -2.71 -6.07
CA VAL A 83 5.05 -4.13 -6.06
C VAL A 83 5.14 -4.69 -4.65
N GLY A 84 4.04 -5.26 -4.18
CA GLY A 84 3.97 -5.97 -2.91
C GLY A 84 2.84 -6.99 -2.92
N ILE A 85 2.97 -8.01 -2.08
CA ILE A 85 1.94 -9.02 -1.81
C ILE A 85 1.76 -9.16 -0.31
N LEU A 86 0.54 -9.39 0.15
CA LEU A 86 0.22 -9.62 1.57
C LEU A 86 0.20 -11.10 1.94
N ALA A 87 0.11 -11.98 0.95
CA ALA A 87 0.18 -13.42 1.12
C ALA A 87 0.74 -14.07 -0.16
N PRO A 88 1.49 -15.16 -0.05
CA PRO A 88 1.95 -15.92 -1.20
C PRO A 88 0.76 -16.50 -1.99
N THR A 89 0.84 -16.45 -3.33
CA THR A 89 -0.19 -17.01 -4.19
C THR A 89 0.44 -17.68 -5.41
N GLY A 90 0.32 -18.98 -5.51
CA GLY A 90 0.89 -19.77 -6.59
C GLY A 90 2.41 -19.60 -6.68
N LYS A 91 2.93 -19.10 -7.82
CA LYS A 91 4.36 -18.86 -8.02
C LYS A 91 4.86 -17.52 -7.45
N GLN A 92 4.03 -16.75 -6.79
CA GLN A 92 4.40 -15.51 -6.13
C GLN A 92 4.70 -15.79 -4.65
N SER A 93 5.95 -15.92 -4.31
CA SER A 93 6.44 -15.98 -2.93
C SER A 93 6.89 -14.60 -2.46
N PHE A 94 6.99 -14.40 -1.17
CA PHE A 94 7.58 -13.20 -0.59
C PHE A 94 9.01 -12.99 -1.11
N ASP A 95 9.83 -14.04 -1.15
CA ASP A 95 11.21 -13.97 -1.64
C ASP A 95 11.28 -13.48 -3.08
N ALA A 96 10.48 -14.09 -3.99
CA ALA A 96 10.54 -13.74 -5.41
C ALA A 96 10.06 -12.33 -5.71
N VAL A 97 9.09 -11.82 -4.93
CA VAL A 97 8.42 -10.55 -5.23
C VAL A 97 8.96 -9.40 -4.38
N GLN A 98 9.23 -9.64 -3.09
CA GLN A 98 9.57 -8.59 -2.12
C GLN A 98 11.03 -8.59 -1.69
N ALA A 99 11.77 -9.72 -1.85
CA ALA A 99 13.21 -9.75 -1.61
C ALA A 99 14.00 -9.57 -2.92
N PHE A 100 13.89 -10.50 -3.86
CA PHE A 100 14.64 -10.45 -5.14
C PHE A 100 14.10 -9.42 -6.13
N GLY A 101 12.78 -9.19 -6.15
CA GLY A 101 12.14 -8.26 -7.09
C GLY A 101 12.67 -6.84 -7.00
N PRO A 102 12.72 -6.21 -5.82
CA PRO A 102 13.26 -4.86 -5.63
C PRO A 102 14.72 -4.74 -6.05
N ARG A 103 15.56 -5.73 -5.70
CA ARG A 103 16.97 -5.77 -6.13
C ARG A 103 17.10 -5.84 -7.65
N ALA A 104 16.30 -6.68 -8.32
CA ALA A 104 16.32 -6.78 -9.77
C ALA A 104 15.92 -5.46 -10.46
N ILE A 105 14.95 -4.72 -9.89
CA ILE A 105 14.57 -3.37 -10.36
C ILE A 105 15.73 -2.40 -10.15
N ALA A 106 16.35 -2.39 -8.97
CA ALA A 106 17.48 -1.50 -8.67
C ALA A 106 18.68 -1.76 -9.60
N GLU A 107 19.02 -3.02 -9.85
CA GLU A 107 20.08 -3.40 -10.78
C GLU A 107 19.77 -2.96 -12.24
N ALA A 108 18.51 -3.10 -12.67
CA ALA A 108 18.08 -2.62 -13.98
C ALA A 108 18.14 -1.09 -14.08
N ALA A 109 17.73 -0.39 -13.01
CA ALA A 109 17.79 1.07 -12.92
C ALA A 109 19.25 1.56 -12.95
N ARG A 110 20.16 0.92 -12.21
CA ARG A 110 21.60 1.20 -12.26
C ARG A 110 22.19 1.00 -13.66
N ALA A 111 21.84 -0.09 -14.33
CA ALA A 111 22.28 -0.38 -15.70
C ALA A 111 21.75 0.65 -16.71
N ALA A 112 20.60 1.28 -16.43
CA ALA A 112 20.03 2.37 -17.21
C ALA A 112 20.60 3.76 -16.84
N GLY A 113 21.56 3.84 -15.90
CA GLY A 113 22.21 5.09 -15.49
C GLY A 113 21.48 5.90 -14.41
N LEU A 114 20.53 5.30 -13.71
CA LEU A 114 19.85 5.96 -12.59
C LEU A 114 20.66 5.79 -11.29
N ASN A 115 20.66 6.82 -10.44
CA ASN A 115 21.37 6.84 -9.16
C ASN A 115 20.51 6.30 -8.00
N GLY A 116 19.19 6.28 -8.14
CA GLY A 116 18.24 5.82 -7.12
C GLY A 116 16.89 5.47 -7.69
N ILE A 117 16.11 4.77 -6.88
CA ILE A 117 14.69 4.48 -7.15
C ILE A 117 13.86 4.85 -5.92
N THR A 118 12.55 5.03 -6.09
CA THR A 118 11.61 5.12 -4.97
C THR A 118 11.01 3.73 -4.72
N HIS A 119 11.22 3.16 -3.52
CA HIS A 119 10.74 1.83 -3.16
C HIS A 119 9.73 1.88 -2.02
N ILE A 120 8.57 1.23 -2.22
CA ILE A 120 7.53 1.10 -1.20
C ILE A 120 7.77 -0.17 -0.39
N SER A 121 8.11 0.04 0.86
CA SER A 121 8.25 -1.00 1.88
C SER A 121 7.03 -1.04 2.82
N ALA A 122 7.25 -1.23 4.12
CA ALA A 122 6.21 -1.15 5.16
C ALA A 122 6.85 -0.84 6.52
N ILE A 123 6.14 -0.17 7.42
CA ILE A 123 6.52 -0.09 8.84
C ILE A 123 6.62 -1.52 9.39
N GLY A 124 7.65 -1.77 10.19
CA GLY A 124 7.94 -3.11 10.74
C GLY A 124 8.77 -4.00 9.82
N ALA A 125 9.34 -3.50 8.70
CA ALA A 125 10.37 -4.21 7.94
C ALA A 125 11.59 -4.49 8.83
N ASP A 126 11.86 -5.77 9.12
CA ASP A 126 12.85 -6.21 10.10
C ASP A 126 13.39 -7.58 9.66
N PRO A 127 14.71 -7.71 9.43
CA PRO A 127 15.31 -8.97 8.99
C PRO A 127 15.25 -10.08 10.05
N GLU A 128 15.09 -9.72 11.32
CA GLU A 128 15.03 -10.66 12.44
C GLU A 128 13.58 -10.94 12.89
N SER A 129 12.59 -10.40 12.20
CA SER A 129 11.18 -10.63 12.52
C SER A 129 10.81 -12.10 12.37
N ALA A 130 9.89 -12.60 13.21
CA ALA A 130 9.27 -13.91 13.02
C ALA A 130 8.32 -13.95 11.79
N SER A 131 7.91 -12.80 11.25
CA SER A 131 7.07 -12.70 10.05
C SER A 131 7.92 -12.76 8.78
N ALA A 132 7.61 -13.71 7.90
CA ALA A 132 8.24 -13.82 6.58
C ALA A 132 7.98 -12.60 5.70
N TYR A 133 6.82 -11.96 5.85
CA TYR A 133 6.52 -10.70 5.18
C TYR A 133 7.49 -9.60 5.60
N ALA A 134 7.66 -9.36 6.92
CA ALA A 134 8.54 -8.32 7.44
C ALA A 134 10.01 -8.56 7.07
N GLN A 135 10.48 -9.83 7.16
CA GLN A 135 11.81 -10.22 6.69
C GLN A 135 12.01 -9.91 5.21
N SER A 136 11.05 -10.32 4.36
CA SER A 136 11.18 -10.12 2.92
C SER A 136 11.21 -8.63 2.52
N LYS A 137 10.47 -7.79 3.25
CA LYS A 137 10.53 -6.32 3.08
C LYS A 137 11.91 -5.78 3.42
N ALA A 138 12.46 -6.16 4.57
CA ALA A 138 13.81 -5.73 4.99
C ALA A 138 14.90 -6.18 4.00
N VAL A 139 14.85 -7.42 3.53
CA VAL A 139 15.79 -7.94 2.51
C VAL A 139 15.63 -7.15 1.20
N GLY A 140 14.42 -6.82 0.80
CA GLY A 140 14.16 -6.00 -0.38
C GLY A 140 14.76 -4.58 -0.27
N GLU A 141 14.59 -3.92 0.88
CA GLU A 141 15.19 -2.62 1.17
C GLU A 141 16.72 -2.67 1.10
N ALA A 142 17.32 -3.65 1.79
CA ALA A 142 18.77 -3.84 1.78
C ALA A 142 19.29 -4.04 0.35
N GLY A 143 18.65 -4.90 -0.45
CA GLY A 143 19.04 -5.14 -1.84
C GLY A 143 18.92 -3.91 -2.74
N VAL A 144 17.97 -3.01 -2.47
CA VAL A 144 17.82 -1.72 -3.17
C VAL A 144 18.96 -0.78 -2.78
N LEU A 145 19.20 -0.57 -1.47
CA LEU A 145 20.20 0.37 -0.97
C LEU A 145 21.63 -0.08 -1.25
N GLU A 146 21.92 -1.38 -1.20
CA GLU A 146 23.22 -1.94 -1.63
C GLU A 146 23.49 -1.68 -3.11
N THR A 147 22.45 -1.74 -3.95
CA THR A 147 22.58 -1.55 -5.39
C THR A 147 22.61 -0.09 -5.78
N LEU A 148 21.75 0.73 -5.20
CA LEU A 148 21.55 2.15 -5.45
C LEU A 148 21.41 2.90 -4.12
N PRO A 149 22.52 3.37 -3.51
CA PRO A 149 22.49 4.01 -2.19
C PRO A 149 21.64 5.27 -2.09
N ASP A 150 21.43 5.98 -3.19
CA ASP A 150 20.60 7.20 -3.25
C ASP A 150 19.08 6.91 -3.34
N SER A 151 18.70 5.64 -3.26
CA SER A 151 17.28 5.27 -3.31
C SER A 151 16.51 5.78 -2.09
N ILE A 152 15.23 6.11 -2.30
CA ILE A 152 14.31 6.53 -1.25
C ILE A 152 13.40 5.35 -0.89
N ILE A 153 13.38 4.98 0.38
CA ILE A 153 12.52 3.94 0.91
C ILE A 153 11.34 4.60 1.63
N LEU A 154 10.11 4.23 1.27
CA LEU A 154 8.91 4.67 1.93
C LEU A 154 8.26 3.50 2.66
N ARG A 155 8.14 3.59 3.97
CA ARG A 155 7.52 2.59 4.85
C ARG A 155 6.15 3.08 5.31
N PRO A 156 5.06 2.81 4.61
CA PRO A 156 3.72 3.13 5.11
C PRO A 156 3.29 2.21 6.24
N SER A 157 2.43 2.72 7.13
CA SER A 157 1.55 1.94 7.99
C SER A 157 0.45 1.27 7.14
N ILE A 158 -0.63 0.76 7.76
CA ILE A 158 -1.75 0.23 6.99
C ILE A 158 -2.33 1.32 6.09
N VAL A 159 -2.49 0.99 4.82
CA VAL A 159 -2.94 1.93 3.80
C VAL A 159 -4.45 1.79 3.62
N PHE A 160 -5.17 2.91 3.69
CA PHE A 160 -6.61 2.94 3.46
C PHE A 160 -6.99 3.78 2.24
N GLY A 161 -8.17 3.49 1.68
CA GLY A 161 -8.72 4.16 0.50
C GLY A 161 -9.73 3.30 -0.25
N PRO A 162 -10.31 3.78 -1.35
CA PRO A 162 -11.44 3.13 -2.03
C PRO A 162 -11.25 1.64 -2.37
N GLU A 163 -10.02 1.22 -2.65
CA GLU A 163 -9.69 -0.17 -3.03
C GLU A 163 -8.82 -0.88 -1.98
N ASP A 164 -8.79 -0.41 -0.72
CA ASP A 164 -8.02 -1.05 0.34
C ASP A 164 -8.52 -2.48 0.63
N ASN A 165 -7.62 -3.28 1.20
CA ASN A 165 -7.98 -4.63 1.63
C ASN A 165 -8.41 -4.69 3.09
N PHE A 166 -8.07 -3.69 3.93
CA PHE A 166 -8.35 -3.74 5.35
C PHE A 166 -9.81 -3.38 5.66
N PHE A 167 -10.21 -2.14 5.45
CA PHE A 167 -11.58 -1.70 5.76
C PHE A 167 -12.62 -2.35 4.85
N ASN A 168 -12.33 -2.51 3.57
CA ASN A 168 -13.25 -3.19 2.64
C ASN A 168 -13.47 -4.66 3.00
N GLN A 169 -12.45 -5.37 3.48
CA GLN A 169 -12.57 -6.76 3.90
C GLN A 169 -13.46 -6.88 5.14
N PHE A 170 -13.20 -6.09 6.19
CA PHE A 170 -13.99 -6.12 7.41
C PHE A 170 -15.42 -5.62 7.21
N ALA A 171 -15.62 -4.57 6.41
CA ALA A 171 -16.96 -4.11 6.01
C ALA A 171 -17.73 -5.18 5.22
N GLY A 172 -17.04 -5.90 4.32
CA GLY A 172 -17.59 -7.06 3.62
C GLY A 172 -18.01 -8.19 4.57
N MET A 173 -17.16 -8.50 5.57
CA MET A 173 -17.48 -9.49 6.61
C MET A 173 -18.67 -9.04 7.47
N ALA A 174 -18.74 -7.76 7.83
CA ALA A 174 -19.84 -7.20 8.62
C ALA A 174 -21.21 -7.27 7.92
N ARG A 175 -21.23 -7.44 6.59
CA ARG A 175 -22.50 -7.67 5.85
C ARG A 175 -23.08 -9.06 6.08
N ILE A 176 -22.22 -10.06 6.32
CA ILE A 176 -22.60 -11.47 6.33
C ILE A 176 -22.59 -12.02 7.74
N SER A 177 -21.62 -11.61 8.57
CA SER A 177 -21.43 -12.13 9.92
C SER A 177 -21.93 -11.15 10.99
N PRO A 178 -22.64 -11.62 12.03
CA PRO A 178 -23.00 -10.80 13.19
C PRO A 178 -21.80 -10.58 14.14
N VAL A 179 -20.69 -11.29 13.91
CA VAL A 179 -19.49 -11.26 14.76
C VAL A 179 -18.26 -10.98 13.90
N LEU A 180 -17.38 -10.08 14.36
CA LEU A 180 -16.08 -9.81 13.78
C LEU A 180 -14.96 -10.22 14.73
N PRO A 181 -13.93 -10.94 14.26
CA PRO A 181 -12.83 -11.38 15.11
C PRO A 181 -11.87 -10.22 15.42
N LEU A 182 -11.53 -10.05 16.69
CA LEU A 182 -10.46 -9.17 17.16
C LEU A 182 -9.25 -10.01 17.60
N VAL A 183 -8.32 -10.20 16.69
CA VAL A 183 -7.06 -10.91 16.97
C VAL A 183 -6.27 -10.14 18.05
N GLY A 184 -5.72 -10.84 19.03
CA GLY A 184 -4.99 -10.23 20.13
C GLY A 184 -5.83 -9.29 21.01
N GLY A 185 -7.15 -9.45 21.05
CA GLY A 185 -8.06 -8.54 21.77
C GLY A 185 -8.32 -7.22 21.06
N GLY A 186 -7.65 -6.97 19.93
CA GLY A 186 -7.77 -5.73 19.18
C GLY A 186 -6.90 -4.58 19.70
N GLU A 187 -5.90 -4.87 20.55
CA GLU A 187 -5.07 -3.86 21.22
C GLU A 187 -3.92 -3.34 20.33
N THR A 188 -3.57 -4.07 19.28
CA THR A 188 -2.49 -3.68 18.35
C THR A 188 -2.77 -2.30 17.76
N LYS A 189 -1.78 -1.42 17.84
CA LYS A 189 -1.90 -0.05 17.35
C LYS A 189 -1.46 0.07 15.90
N PHE A 190 -2.22 0.84 15.16
CA PHE A 190 -1.94 1.24 13.78
C PHE A 190 -1.94 2.74 13.66
N GLN A 191 -1.30 3.23 12.62
CA GLN A 191 -1.36 4.64 12.23
C GLN A 191 -1.83 4.74 10.77
N PRO A 192 -3.13 4.45 10.48
CA PRO A 192 -3.64 4.30 9.14
C PRO A 192 -3.34 5.51 8.27
N VAL A 193 -2.80 5.28 7.06
CA VAL A 193 -2.37 6.33 6.15
C VAL A 193 -3.19 6.30 4.86
N TYR A 194 -3.63 7.48 4.40
CA TYR A 194 -4.41 7.60 3.18
C TYR A 194 -3.55 7.35 1.94
N VAL A 195 -4.06 6.56 1.01
CA VAL A 195 -3.35 6.15 -0.19
C VAL A 195 -2.87 7.32 -1.06
N CYS A 196 -3.62 8.43 -1.12
CA CYS A 196 -3.22 9.61 -1.89
C CYS A 196 -2.08 10.38 -1.22
N ASP A 197 -1.97 10.37 0.11
CA ASP A 197 -0.86 11.01 0.82
C ASP A 197 0.46 10.28 0.54
N ILE A 198 0.41 8.94 0.45
CA ILE A 198 1.56 8.13 0.03
C ILE A 198 1.92 8.42 -1.44
N ALA A 199 0.90 8.50 -2.32
CA ALA A 199 1.13 8.81 -3.73
C ALA A 199 1.76 10.21 -3.91
N GLU A 200 1.38 11.18 -3.08
CA GLU A 200 2.00 12.51 -3.03
C GLU A 200 3.44 12.43 -2.54
N ALA A 201 3.75 11.64 -1.50
CA ALA A 201 5.11 11.43 -1.02
C ALA A 201 6.00 10.78 -2.10
N VAL A 202 5.48 9.79 -2.84
CA VAL A 202 6.17 9.18 -4.00
C VAL A 202 6.45 10.23 -5.07
N ALA A 203 5.47 11.08 -5.39
CA ALA A 203 5.65 12.10 -6.40
C ALA A 203 6.70 13.13 -5.99
N ARG A 204 6.76 13.52 -4.71
CA ARG A 204 7.85 14.37 -4.17
C ARG A 204 9.21 13.69 -4.23
N ALA A 205 9.29 12.38 -3.98
CA ALA A 205 10.53 11.61 -4.16
C ALA A 205 11.00 11.67 -5.62
N VAL A 206 10.08 11.49 -6.57
CA VAL A 206 10.38 11.57 -8.02
C VAL A 206 10.77 12.99 -8.44
N ASP A 207 10.19 14.03 -7.84
CA ASP A 207 10.57 15.43 -8.07
C ASP A 207 11.97 15.77 -7.52
N GLY A 208 12.56 14.88 -6.71
CA GLY A 208 13.87 15.10 -6.07
C GLY A 208 13.82 16.05 -4.87
N THR A 209 12.66 16.21 -4.23
CA THR A 209 12.49 17.07 -3.04
C THR A 209 12.75 16.35 -1.73
N LEU A 210 12.84 15.02 -1.74
CA LEU A 210 13.20 14.21 -0.60
C LEU A 210 14.70 13.90 -0.58
N GLN A 211 15.25 13.71 0.61
CA GLN A 211 16.66 13.41 0.78
C GLN A 211 17.01 12.02 0.21
N PRO A 212 17.97 11.93 -0.73
CA PRO A 212 18.46 10.65 -1.23
C PRO A 212 19.02 9.75 -0.12
N GLY A 213 18.92 8.42 -0.30
CA GLY A 213 19.42 7.44 0.64
C GLY A 213 18.64 7.34 1.95
N SER A 214 17.47 7.97 2.04
CA SER A 214 16.70 8.05 3.28
C SER A 214 15.51 7.09 3.31
N VAL A 215 15.17 6.66 4.53
CA VAL A 215 13.98 5.85 4.83
C VAL A 215 12.96 6.73 5.54
N TYR A 216 11.76 6.85 4.97
CA TYR A 216 10.64 7.61 5.52
C TYR A 216 9.57 6.66 6.04
N GLU A 217 9.01 6.94 7.21
CA GLU A 217 7.89 6.21 7.77
C GLU A 217 6.61 7.04 7.63
N LEU A 218 5.61 6.48 6.94
CA LEU A 218 4.42 7.20 6.55
C LEU A 218 3.22 6.70 7.35
N GLY A 219 2.83 7.46 8.36
CA GLY A 219 1.63 7.26 9.17
C GLY A 219 0.60 8.36 8.93
N GLY A 220 -0.65 8.06 9.19
CA GLY A 220 -1.73 9.06 9.23
C GLY A 220 -1.65 9.95 10.47
N PRO A 221 -2.63 10.84 10.67
CA PRO A 221 -2.61 11.80 11.78
C PRO A 221 -2.97 11.17 13.13
N GLU A 222 -3.59 9.98 13.14
CA GLU A 222 -4.14 9.34 14.32
C GLU A 222 -3.55 7.94 14.53
N ILE A 223 -3.19 7.64 15.77
CA ILE A 223 -2.85 6.28 16.20
C ILE A 223 -4.11 5.66 16.78
N LYS A 224 -4.55 4.53 16.23
CA LYS A 224 -5.76 3.83 16.63
C LYS A 224 -5.46 2.35 16.89
N SER A 225 -6.16 1.76 17.86
CA SER A 225 -6.12 0.31 18.04
C SER A 225 -6.84 -0.39 16.88
N PHE A 226 -6.58 -1.67 16.70
CA PHE A 226 -7.32 -2.49 15.75
C PHE A 226 -8.83 -2.46 16.03
N ARG A 227 -9.20 -2.44 17.33
CA ARG A 227 -10.59 -2.27 17.79
C ARG A 227 -11.17 -0.95 17.30
N ASP A 228 -10.51 0.18 17.57
CA ASP A 228 -10.99 1.51 17.18
C ASP A 228 -11.19 1.60 15.66
N CYS A 229 -10.26 1.02 14.88
CA CYS A 229 -10.41 0.98 13.41
C CYS A 229 -11.68 0.24 12.97
N LEU A 230 -12.03 -0.88 13.64
CA LEU A 230 -13.26 -1.61 13.32
C LEU A 230 -14.51 -0.88 13.83
N GLU A 231 -14.44 -0.20 14.96
CA GLU A 231 -15.55 0.61 15.48
C GLU A 231 -15.84 1.79 14.55
N ASP A 232 -14.84 2.53 14.08
CA ASP A 232 -14.98 3.59 13.07
C ASP A 232 -15.63 3.04 11.78
N MET A 233 -15.19 1.88 11.31
CA MET A 233 -15.78 1.23 10.13
C MET A 233 -17.23 0.84 10.34
N LEU A 234 -17.59 0.30 11.52
CA LEU A 234 -18.95 -0.07 11.86
C LEU A 234 -19.85 1.17 11.98
N GLU A 235 -19.36 2.25 12.54
CA GLU A 235 -20.07 3.55 12.61
C GLU A 235 -20.40 4.06 11.20
N VAL A 236 -19.39 4.14 10.32
CA VAL A 236 -19.56 4.60 8.93
C VAL A 236 -20.54 3.72 8.15
N THR A 237 -20.46 2.41 8.33
CA THR A 237 -21.36 1.45 7.65
C THR A 237 -22.74 1.32 8.33
N GLN A 238 -22.96 2.00 9.47
CA GLN A 238 -24.20 1.95 10.26
C GLN A 238 -24.60 0.52 10.63
N ARG A 239 -23.58 -0.32 10.97
CA ARG A 239 -23.79 -1.71 11.36
C ARG A 239 -23.38 -1.94 12.81
N SER A 240 -24.23 -2.62 13.56
CA SER A 240 -23.91 -3.12 14.89
C SER A 240 -23.45 -4.59 14.80
N ARG A 241 -22.21 -4.87 15.20
CA ARG A 241 -21.63 -6.22 15.19
C ARG A 241 -20.88 -6.47 16.48
N VAL A 242 -20.88 -7.71 16.93
CA VAL A 242 -20.13 -8.10 18.14
C VAL A 242 -18.66 -8.22 17.73
N LEU A 243 -17.80 -7.45 18.39
CA LEU A 243 -16.34 -7.58 18.25
C LEU A 243 -15.86 -8.64 19.24
N LEU A 244 -15.48 -9.83 18.73
CA LEU A 244 -15.10 -10.98 19.55
C LEU A 244 -13.58 -11.01 19.75
N PRO A 245 -13.06 -10.75 20.98
CA PRO A 245 -11.63 -10.83 21.24
C PRO A 245 -11.14 -12.27 21.15
N ILE A 246 -10.12 -12.51 20.32
CA ILE A 246 -9.48 -13.82 20.14
C ILE A 246 -8.03 -13.73 20.63
N PRO A 247 -7.62 -14.45 21.67
CA PRO A 247 -6.24 -14.46 22.14
C PRO A 247 -5.26 -14.93 21.05
N PHE A 248 -4.03 -14.42 21.06
CA PHE A 248 -3.01 -14.76 20.06
C PHE A 248 -2.78 -16.28 19.88
N PRO A 249 -2.69 -17.11 20.93
CA PRO A 249 -2.48 -18.56 20.75
C PRO A 249 -3.60 -19.23 19.92
N VAL A 250 -4.84 -18.78 20.11
CA VAL A 250 -6.00 -19.29 19.35
C VAL A 250 -5.94 -18.76 17.91
N SER A 251 -5.62 -17.48 17.73
CA SER A 251 -5.50 -16.85 16.41
C SER A 251 -4.37 -17.48 15.58
N GLU A 252 -3.27 -17.91 16.19
CA GLU A 252 -2.17 -18.61 15.51
C GLU A 252 -2.62 -19.96 14.94
N VAL A 253 -3.36 -20.74 15.73
CA VAL A 253 -3.93 -22.01 15.26
C VAL A 253 -4.93 -21.75 14.12
N MET A 254 -5.80 -20.75 14.30
CA MET A 254 -6.75 -20.34 13.24
C MET A 254 -6.02 -19.93 11.98
N GLY A 255 -4.99 -19.08 12.06
CA GLY A 255 -4.21 -18.63 10.93
C GLY A 255 -3.54 -19.77 10.17
N LYS A 256 -2.98 -20.77 10.89
CA LYS A 256 -2.39 -21.97 10.29
C LYS A 256 -3.40 -22.83 9.52
N VAL A 257 -4.66 -22.85 9.93
CA VAL A 257 -5.71 -23.60 9.24
C VAL A 257 -6.33 -22.77 8.11
N MET A 258 -6.68 -21.51 8.37
CA MET A 258 -7.40 -20.66 7.44
C MET A 258 -6.57 -20.22 6.23
N GLN A 259 -5.23 -20.23 6.33
CA GLN A 259 -4.36 -19.91 5.18
C GLN A 259 -4.53 -20.85 3.98
N TYR A 260 -5.09 -22.05 4.16
CA TYR A 260 -5.35 -23.01 3.09
C TYR A 260 -6.75 -22.82 2.45
N LEU A 261 -7.59 -21.95 2.99
CA LEU A 261 -8.91 -21.65 2.43
C LEU A 261 -8.78 -20.65 1.25
N PRO A 262 -9.65 -20.76 0.23
CA PRO A 262 -9.71 -19.75 -0.82
C PRO A 262 -9.98 -18.36 -0.25
N GLY A 263 -9.15 -17.38 -0.63
CA GLY A 263 -9.26 -16.02 -0.13
C GLY A 263 -8.59 -15.78 1.23
N SER A 264 -8.01 -16.80 1.87
CA SER A 264 -7.19 -16.75 3.11
C SER A 264 -7.55 -15.58 4.03
N PRO A 265 -8.67 -15.62 4.76
CA PRO A 265 -9.15 -14.46 5.52
C PRO A 265 -8.21 -14.07 6.67
N LEU A 266 -7.37 -15.00 7.13
CA LEU A 266 -6.32 -14.81 8.12
C LEU A 266 -5.19 -15.82 7.87
N THR A 267 -3.94 -15.34 7.87
CA THR A 267 -2.74 -16.19 7.77
C THR A 267 -1.95 -16.17 9.07
N ALA A 268 -1.15 -17.22 9.31
CA ALA A 268 -0.28 -17.27 10.49
C ALA A 268 0.71 -16.07 10.51
N ASP A 269 1.21 -15.67 9.35
CA ASP A 269 2.12 -14.53 9.20
C ASP A 269 1.45 -13.20 9.56
N GLN A 270 0.17 -13.02 9.19
CA GLN A 270 -0.62 -11.85 9.58
C GLN A 270 -0.86 -11.79 11.09
N VAL A 271 -1.09 -12.94 11.74
CA VAL A 271 -1.19 -13.00 13.21
C VAL A 271 0.12 -12.58 13.87
N GLU A 272 1.26 -12.98 13.30
CA GLU A 272 2.57 -12.58 13.80
C GLU A 272 2.80 -11.07 13.69
N LEU A 273 2.41 -10.47 12.55
CA LEU A 273 2.47 -9.02 12.37
C LEU A 273 1.60 -8.26 13.39
N LEU A 274 0.45 -8.82 13.77
CA LEU A 274 -0.47 -8.20 14.75
C LEU A 274 0.06 -8.20 16.19
N LYS A 275 1.16 -8.88 16.48
CA LYS A 275 1.80 -8.84 17.83
C LYS A 275 2.64 -7.58 18.06
N LYS A 276 2.96 -6.84 17.00
CA LYS A 276 3.74 -5.59 17.06
C LYS A 276 2.89 -4.42 16.59
N ASP A 277 3.05 -3.27 17.22
CA ASP A 277 2.42 -2.04 16.77
C ASP A 277 2.97 -1.60 15.41
N ASN A 278 2.11 -1.06 14.57
CA ASN A 278 2.44 -0.59 13.23
C ASN A 278 2.27 0.93 13.16
N VAL A 279 3.14 1.63 13.88
CA VAL A 279 3.14 3.08 14.07
C VAL A 279 4.49 3.67 13.67
N VAL A 280 4.51 4.95 13.33
CA VAL A 280 5.74 5.70 13.02
C VAL A 280 6.63 5.76 14.25
N SER A 281 7.92 5.49 14.08
CA SER A 281 8.90 5.50 15.16
C SER A 281 9.23 6.91 15.63
N GLU A 282 9.60 7.05 16.91
CA GLU A 282 10.06 8.34 17.47
C GLU A 282 11.29 8.88 16.73
N ALA A 283 12.16 7.99 16.27
CA ALA A 283 13.34 8.36 15.47
C ALA A 283 12.93 9.03 14.15
N ALA A 284 11.95 8.46 13.42
CA ALA A 284 11.45 9.05 12.18
C ALA A 284 10.77 10.41 12.43
N ILE A 285 10.06 10.55 13.55
CA ILE A 285 9.41 11.81 13.95
C ILE A 285 10.46 12.89 14.24
N SER A 286 11.45 12.57 15.08
CA SER A 286 12.50 13.54 15.49
C SER A 286 13.38 13.99 14.32
N GLU A 287 13.58 13.13 13.33
CA GLU A 287 14.37 13.43 12.13
C GLU A 287 13.53 14.05 10.99
N GLY A 288 12.23 14.24 11.18
CA GLY A 288 11.33 14.78 10.17
C GLY A 288 11.11 13.84 8.97
N ARG A 289 11.39 12.54 9.12
CA ARG A 289 11.22 11.54 8.07
C ARG A 289 9.81 10.92 8.09
N THR A 290 8.80 11.80 8.10
CA THR A 290 7.36 11.49 8.16
C THR A 290 6.60 12.31 7.11
N LEU A 291 5.30 12.04 6.90
CA LEU A 291 4.46 12.85 6.00
C LEU A 291 4.50 14.34 6.41
N SER A 292 4.26 14.64 7.67
CA SER A 292 4.29 16.03 8.17
C SER A 292 5.68 16.65 8.02
N GLY A 293 6.75 15.89 8.29
CA GLY A 293 8.13 16.35 8.14
C GLY A 293 8.53 16.71 6.71
N ILE A 294 7.90 16.07 5.72
CA ILE A 294 8.06 16.43 4.30
C ILE A 294 7.00 17.42 3.81
N GLY A 295 6.21 18.02 4.69
CA GLY A 295 5.21 19.04 4.37
C GLY A 295 3.93 18.50 3.70
N ILE A 296 3.57 17.24 3.95
CA ILE A 296 2.28 16.65 3.59
C ILE A 296 1.44 16.57 4.86
N GLU A 297 0.30 17.24 4.87
CA GLU A 297 -0.68 17.13 5.96
C GLU A 297 -1.44 15.80 5.80
N PRO A 298 -1.32 14.86 6.78
CA PRO A 298 -1.95 13.56 6.64
C PRO A 298 -3.47 13.64 6.74
N THR A 299 -4.17 12.91 5.88
CA THR A 299 -5.62 12.88 5.80
C THR A 299 -6.21 11.91 6.84
N THR A 300 -7.28 12.35 7.55
CA THR A 300 -7.94 11.55 8.60
C THR A 300 -8.81 10.42 8.02
N LEU A 301 -9.03 9.35 8.82
CA LEU A 301 -9.97 8.29 8.49
C LEU A 301 -11.39 8.83 8.30
N ALA A 302 -11.84 9.70 9.21
CA ALA A 302 -13.18 10.27 9.18
C ALA A 302 -13.51 11.03 7.89
N ALA A 303 -12.51 11.65 7.26
CA ALA A 303 -12.70 12.37 6.00
C ALA A 303 -12.92 11.44 4.79
N ILE A 304 -12.37 10.23 4.82
CA ILE A 304 -12.31 9.37 3.62
C ILE A 304 -13.19 8.12 3.73
N LEU A 305 -13.27 7.46 4.89
CA LEU A 305 -14.04 6.22 5.04
C LEU A 305 -15.49 6.32 4.52
N PRO A 306 -16.24 7.42 4.81
CA PRO A 306 -17.60 7.55 4.31
C PRO A 306 -17.70 7.55 2.78
N SER A 307 -16.67 8.03 2.08
CA SER A 307 -16.71 8.18 0.62
C SER A 307 -16.76 6.85 -0.14
N TYR A 308 -16.32 5.75 0.46
CA TYR A 308 -16.28 4.45 -0.21
C TYR A 308 -16.89 3.29 0.58
N LEU A 309 -17.08 3.42 1.90
CA LEU A 309 -17.73 2.41 2.73
C LEU A 309 -19.27 2.52 2.73
N ASP A 310 -19.85 3.59 2.22
CA ASP A 310 -21.30 3.75 2.07
C ASP A 310 -21.99 2.56 1.39
N ARG A 311 -21.31 1.94 0.43
CA ARG A 311 -21.80 0.73 -0.29
C ARG A 311 -22.04 -0.48 0.62
N PHE A 312 -21.52 -0.46 1.84
CA PHE A 312 -21.67 -1.53 2.82
C PHE A 312 -22.79 -1.27 3.85
N ARG A 313 -23.43 -0.09 3.81
CA ARG A 313 -24.58 0.24 4.66
C ARG A 313 -25.76 -0.70 4.39
N GLU A 314 -26.62 -0.88 5.39
CA GLU A 314 -27.88 -1.63 5.24
C GLU A 314 -28.90 -0.89 4.39
N HIS A 315 -28.95 0.43 4.57
CA HIS A 315 -29.87 1.33 3.87
C HIS A 315 -29.06 2.33 3.05
N GLY A 316 -29.49 2.54 1.80
CA GLY A 316 -28.85 3.52 0.91
C GLY A 316 -29.12 4.95 1.38
N GLN A 317 -28.28 5.88 1.00
CA GLN A 317 -28.41 7.31 1.35
C GLN A 317 -29.77 7.94 1.01
N TYR A 318 -30.53 7.32 0.10
CA TYR A 318 -31.85 7.78 -0.32
C TYR A 318 -33.01 7.17 0.50
N ASP A 319 -32.77 6.17 1.35
CA ASP A 319 -33.85 5.53 2.15
C ASP A 319 -34.29 6.43 3.31
N ALA A 320 -33.42 7.31 3.81
CA ALA A 320 -33.79 8.32 4.81
C ALA A 320 -34.88 9.28 4.30
N HIS A 321 -34.99 9.51 2.99
CA HIS A 321 -36.06 10.32 2.41
C HIS A 321 -37.41 9.60 2.31
N LYS A 322 -37.44 8.27 2.37
CA LYS A 322 -38.71 7.51 2.39
C LYS A 322 -39.37 7.51 3.76
N ALA A 323 -38.56 7.43 4.83
CA ALA A 323 -39.06 7.47 6.22
C ALA A 323 -39.71 8.81 6.62
N ASN A 324 -39.35 9.91 5.95
CA ASN A 324 -39.98 11.23 6.20
C ASN A 324 -41.23 11.51 5.32
N ARG A 325 -41.68 10.51 4.53
CA ARG A 325 -42.88 10.62 3.68
C ARG A 325 -44.04 9.77 4.14
N THR A 326 -43.94 9.04 5.26
CA THR A 326 -45.01 8.35 5.97
C THR A 326 -45.25 9.04 7.32
#